data_95ca96074e1e70c834184d116ae1b88f
#
_entry.id   95ca96074e1e70c834184d116ae1b88f
#
_cell.length_a   1.000
_cell.length_b   1.000
_cell.length_c   1.000
_cell.angle_alpha   90.00
_cell.angle_beta   90.00
_cell.angle_gamma   90.00
#
_symmetry.space_group_name_H-M   'P 1'
#
loop_
_entity.id
_entity.type
_entity.pdbx_description
1 polymer ?
#
loop_
_entity_poly.entity_id
_entity_poly.type
_entity_poly.pdbx_seq_one_letter_code
_entity_poly.pdbx_strand_id
1 'polypeptide(L)'
;MEQLQRTPEWYSGRLEMFTSSELDDLLSEPKSKANKEAGKLSESSKDYVYDKVSEQITNGTILDYKELNNKEVKWGQQYEDEARMQYEARTGNKVDLCGFIRYNEYFGGSPDGLVGEDGIIEIKCPYSGKNYVEYLLLETQEDLKKLNRKYYTQIQGNLIVTSRKWCDFIAYDPRVHNPDLALKILRVERDEPFIDFCLKQLEKANKYKEEIKSKLLKMFA
;
A
#
# COMPACT_ATOMS: atom_id res chain seq x y z
N MET A 1 -2.70 -18.41 14.42
CA MET A 1 -2.16 -18.76 13.08
C MET A 1 -1.79 -17.47 12.40
N GLU A 2 -0.51 -17.28 12.09
CA GLU A 2 -0.05 -16.13 11.31
C GLU A 2 -0.69 -16.23 9.92
N GLN A 3 -1.55 -15.28 9.59
CA GLN A 3 -2.12 -15.18 8.24
C GLN A 3 -1.01 -14.65 7.31
N LEU A 4 -0.34 -15.55 6.62
CA LEU A 4 0.65 -15.16 5.61
C LEU A 4 -0.03 -14.42 4.46
N GLN A 5 0.69 -13.48 3.83
CA GLN A 5 0.20 -12.80 2.63
C GLN A 5 -0.02 -13.79 1.47
N ARG A 6 -0.90 -13.43 0.55
CA ARG A 6 -1.22 -14.19 -0.68
C ARG A 6 -1.90 -15.53 -0.43
N THR A 7 -2.45 -15.77 0.76
CA THR A 7 -3.33 -16.90 1.04
C THR A 7 -4.80 -16.56 0.72
N PRO A 8 -5.69 -17.56 0.55
CA PRO A 8 -7.12 -17.27 0.37
C PRO A 8 -7.71 -16.40 1.49
N GLU A 9 -7.28 -16.60 2.73
CA GLU A 9 -7.70 -15.84 3.90
C GLU A 9 -7.22 -14.38 3.80
N TRP A 10 -6.01 -14.15 3.29
CA TRP A 10 -5.48 -12.81 3.06
C TRP A 10 -6.29 -12.07 1.99
N TYR A 11 -6.65 -12.74 0.89
CA TYR A 11 -7.49 -12.13 -0.16
C TYR A 11 -8.88 -11.84 0.37
N SER A 12 -9.52 -12.78 1.08
CA SER A 12 -10.85 -12.56 1.64
C SER A 12 -10.87 -11.47 2.72
N GLY A 13 -9.79 -11.34 3.49
CA GLY A 13 -9.64 -10.29 4.50
C GLY A 13 -9.58 -8.87 3.92
N ARG A 14 -9.16 -8.73 2.66
CA ARG A 14 -9.03 -7.46 1.92
C ARG A 14 -10.28 -7.08 1.13
N LEU A 15 -11.19 -8.03 0.96
CA LEU A 15 -12.38 -7.82 0.14
C LEU A 15 -13.17 -6.60 0.63
N GLU A 16 -13.58 -5.74 -0.29
CA GLU A 16 -14.36 -4.52 -0.06
C GLU A 16 -13.64 -3.43 0.76
N MET A 17 -12.41 -3.67 1.20
CA MET A 17 -11.65 -2.73 2.01
C MET A 17 -10.77 -1.83 1.14
N PHE A 18 -10.68 -0.56 1.50
CA PHE A 18 -9.58 0.27 1.03
C PHE A 18 -8.28 -0.27 1.61
N THR A 19 -7.20 -0.22 0.83
CA THR A 19 -5.92 -0.79 1.26
C THR A 19 -4.78 0.21 1.19
N SER A 20 -3.77 0.04 2.05
CA SER A 20 -2.59 0.92 2.05
C SER A 20 -1.92 1.00 0.68
N SER A 21 -1.88 -0.09 -0.09
CA SER A 21 -1.25 -0.15 -1.42
C SER A 21 -1.98 0.66 -2.49
N GLU A 22 -3.27 0.93 -2.29
CA GLU A 22 -4.13 1.69 -3.22
C GLU A 22 -4.60 3.02 -2.61
N LEU A 23 -4.14 3.38 -1.41
CA LEU A 23 -4.55 4.59 -0.70
C LEU A 23 -4.28 5.87 -1.52
N ASP A 24 -3.22 5.89 -2.33
CA ASP A 24 -2.87 7.04 -3.17
C ASP A 24 -3.98 7.41 -4.18
N ASP A 25 -4.77 6.43 -4.61
CA ASP A 25 -5.89 6.66 -5.55
C ASP A 25 -7.00 7.53 -4.93
N LEU A 26 -7.08 7.59 -3.59
CA LEU A 26 -8.00 8.46 -2.86
C LEU A 26 -7.47 9.88 -2.65
N LEU A 27 -6.18 10.13 -2.86
CA LEU A 27 -5.53 11.40 -2.53
C LEU A 27 -5.49 12.42 -3.67
N SER A 28 -6.01 12.05 -4.84
CA SER A 28 -6.10 12.96 -5.96
C SER A 28 -7.21 14.00 -5.75
N GLU A 29 -6.93 15.24 -6.17
CA GLU A 29 -7.91 16.33 -6.07
C GLU A 29 -8.80 16.42 -7.31
N PRO A 30 -10.07 16.87 -7.17
CA PRO A 30 -10.90 17.20 -8.31
C PRO A 30 -10.26 18.25 -9.21
N LYS A 31 -10.44 18.12 -10.53
CA LYS A 31 -9.88 19.07 -11.49
C LYS A 31 -10.54 20.45 -11.44
N SER A 32 -11.83 20.53 -11.14
CA SER A 32 -12.56 21.81 -11.11
C SER A 32 -12.47 22.47 -9.73
N LYS A 33 -12.26 23.80 -9.71
CA LYS A 33 -12.21 24.60 -8.48
C LYS A 33 -13.48 24.43 -7.64
N ALA A 34 -14.66 24.46 -8.27
CA ALA A 34 -15.94 24.30 -7.59
C ALA A 34 -16.07 22.95 -6.87
N ASN A 35 -15.56 21.85 -7.46
CA ASN A 35 -15.59 20.54 -6.82
C ASN A 35 -14.56 20.42 -5.67
N LYS A 36 -13.40 21.11 -5.79
CA LYS A 36 -12.44 21.21 -4.70
C LYS A 36 -13.04 21.95 -3.50
N GLU A 37 -13.63 23.12 -3.74
CA GLU A 37 -14.28 23.94 -2.70
C GLU A 37 -15.46 23.21 -2.07
N ALA A 38 -16.19 22.40 -2.83
CA ALA A 38 -17.26 21.55 -2.33
C ALA A 38 -16.77 20.29 -1.62
N GLY A 39 -15.45 20.07 -1.50
CA GLY A 39 -14.86 18.93 -0.83
C GLY A 39 -15.17 17.57 -1.48
N LYS A 40 -15.53 17.55 -2.78
CA LYS A 40 -15.89 16.31 -3.49
C LYS A 40 -14.65 15.43 -3.74
N LEU A 41 -14.90 14.13 -3.95
CA LEU A 41 -13.88 13.21 -4.45
C LEU A 41 -13.54 13.52 -5.90
N SER A 42 -12.30 13.23 -6.29
CA SER A 42 -11.88 13.23 -7.71
C SER A 42 -12.54 12.08 -8.47
N GLU A 43 -12.49 12.09 -9.79
CA GLU A 43 -13.00 10.97 -10.59
C GLU A 43 -12.21 9.68 -10.33
N SER A 44 -10.87 9.73 -10.25
CA SER A 44 -10.06 8.55 -9.92
C SER A 44 -10.36 8.00 -8.53
N SER A 45 -10.63 8.86 -7.54
CA SER A 45 -11.05 8.40 -6.22
C SER A 45 -12.42 7.72 -6.26
N LYS A 46 -13.35 8.22 -7.09
CA LYS A 46 -14.65 7.58 -7.28
C LYS A 46 -14.53 6.23 -8.00
N ASP A 47 -13.67 6.14 -9.01
CA ASP A 47 -13.39 4.88 -9.70
C ASP A 47 -12.93 3.80 -8.73
N TYR A 48 -12.01 4.15 -7.82
CA TYR A 48 -11.57 3.23 -6.77
C TYR A 48 -12.70 2.85 -5.80
N VAL A 49 -13.59 3.78 -5.45
CA VAL A 49 -14.79 3.46 -4.65
C VAL A 49 -15.72 2.51 -5.41
N TYR A 50 -15.96 2.72 -6.72
CA TYR A 50 -16.76 1.81 -7.54
C TYR A 50 -16.14 0.41 -7.62
N ASP A 51 -14.81 0.30 -7.71
CA ASP A 51 -14.12 -0.99 -7.64
C ASP A 51 -14.46 -1.73 -6.35
N LYS A 52 -14.43 -1.05 -5.18
CA LYS A 52 -14.77 -1.67 -3.89
C LYS A 52 -16.25 -2.06 -3.77
N VAL A 53 -17.16 -1.28 -4.33
CA VAL A 53 -18.57 -1.65 -4.44
C VAL A 53 -18.75 -2.86 -5.37
N SER A 54 -18.01 -2.91 -6.48
CA SER A 54 -18.03 -4.03 -7.42
C SER A 54 -17.54 -5.32 -6.78
N GLU A 55 -16.47 -5.27 -5.99
CA GLU A 55 -15.98 -6.42 -5.20
C GLU A 55 -17.10 -6.97 -4.31
N GLN A 56 -17.88 -6.11 -3.66
CA GLN A 56 -18.97 -6.50 -2.78
C GLN A 56 -20.13 -7.16 -3.54
N ILE A 57 -20.66 -6.50 -4.59
CA ILE A 57 -21.84 -7.03 -5.30
C ILE A 57 -21.54 -8.31 -6.09
N THR A 58 -20.27 -8.58 -6.38
CA THR A 58 -19.81 -9.81 -7.03
C THR A 58 -19.28 -10.85 -6.05
N ASN A 59 -19.34 -10.56 -4.74
CA ASN A 59 -18.74 -11.40 -3.69
C ASN A 59 -17.29 -11.79 -4.02
N GLY A 60 -16.51 -10.83 -4.55
CA GLY A 60 -15.11 -10.99 -4.89
C GLY A 60 -14.81 -11.67 -6.22
N THR A 61 -15.77 -12.25 -6.91
CA THR A 61 -15.50 -12.98 -8.18
C THR A 61 -14.95 -12.07 -9.29
N ILE A 62 -15.17 -10.75 -9.22
CA ILE A 62 -14.55 -9.79 -10.15
C ILE A 62 -13.01 -9.80 -10.08
N LEU A 63 -12.43 -10.20 -8.95
CA LEU A 63 -10.98 -10.25 -8.76
C LEU A 63 -10.32 -11.38 -9.54
N ASP A 64 -11.05 -12.44 -9.86
CA ASP A 64 -10.58 -13.58 -10.67
C ASP A 64 -10.21 -13.14 -12.10
N TYR A 65 -10.79 -12.04 -12.57
CA TYR A 65 -10.52 -11.44 -13.88
C TYR A 65 -9.40 -10.38 -13.86
N LYS A 66 -8.91 -9.99 -12.68
CA LYS A 66 -7.80 -9.04 -12.51
C LYS A 66 -6.45 -9.76 -12.34
N GLU A 67 -6.14 -10.74 -13.18
CA GLU A 67 -4.84 -11.43 -13.11
C GLU A 67 -3.66 -10.46 -13.28
N LEU A 68 -2.94 -10.21 -12.18
CA LEU A 68 -1.66 -9.51 -12.21
C LEU A 68 -0.54 -10.49 -12.63
N ASN A 69 -0.57 -10.91 -13.88
CA ASN A 69 0.38 -11.89 -14.41
C ASN A 69 1.49 -11.21 -15.24
N ASN A 70 2.09 -10.14 -14.71
CA ASN A 70 3.19 -9.47 -15.37
C ASN A 70 4.56 -9.88 -14.79
N LYS A 71 5.62 -9.68 -15.58
CA LYS A 71 6.99 -10.04 -15.21
C LYS A 71 7.49 -9.29 -13.98
N GLU A 72 7.08 -8.05 -13.82
CA GLU A 72 7.48 -7.17 -12.73
C GLU A 72 6.93 -7.68 -11.38
N VAL A 73 5.68 -8.10 -11.35
CA VAL A 73 5.06 -8.67 -10.14
C VAL A 73 5.70 -10.00 -9.77
N LYS A 74 5.90 -10.89 -10.74
CA LYS A 74 6.56 -12.19 -10.48
C LYS A 74 7.98 -12.01 -9.98
N TRP A 75 8.73 -11.08 -10.57
CA TRP A 75 10.08 -10.75 -10.14
C TRP A 75 10.08 -10.23 -8.69
N GLY A 76 9.23 -9.27 -8.37
CA GLY A 76 9.10 -8.74 -7.01
C GLY A 76 8.83 -9.84 -5.99
N GLN A 77 7.84 -10.71 -6.28
CA GLN A 77 7.47 -11.84 -5.42
C GLN A 77 8.59 -12.85 -5.23
N GLN A 78 9.37 -13.11 -6.28
CA GLN A 78 10.48 -14.07 -6.25
C GLN A 78 11.59 -13.66 -5.30
N TYR A 79 11.89 -12.35 -5.21
CA TYR A 79 13.07 -11.86 -4.48
C TYR A 79 12.75 -11.16 -3.15
N GLU A 80 11.48 -11.08 -2.77
CA GLU A 80 11.05 -10.42 -1.53
C GLU A 80 11.63 -11.08 -0.27
N ASP A 81 11.64 -12.42 -0.22
CA ASP A 81 12.21 -13.17 0.91
C ASP A 81 13.73 -13.00 0.99
N GLU A 82 14.42 -13.02 -0.15
CA GLU A 82 15.85 -12.80 -0.20
C GLU A 82 16.21 -11.39 0.26
N ALA A 83 15.46 -10.36 -0.20
CA ALA A 83 15.62 -8.98 0.25
C ALA A 83 15.45 -8.84 1.76
N ARG A 84 14.46 -9.52 2.34
CA ARG A 84 14.23 -9.54 3.79
C ARG A 84 15.41 -10.17 4.54
N MET A 85 15.92 -11.32 4.08
CA MET A 85 17.10 -11.95 4.69
C MET A 85 18.35 -11.05 4.63
N GLN A 86 18.55 -10.36 3.49
CA GLN A 86 19.65 -9.39 3.34
C GLN A 86 19.48 -8.19 4.28
N TYR A 87 18.26 -7.70 4.47
CA TYR A 87 17.97 -6.65 5.45
C TYR A 87 18.29 -7.11 6.87
N GLU A 88 17.84 -8.29 7.30
CA GLU A 88 18.11 -8.84 8.62
C GLU A 88 19.63 -9.02 8.85
N ALA A 89 20.34 -9.55 7.86
CA ALA A 89 21.79 -9.74 7.95
C ALA A 89 22.55 -8.40 8.08
N ARG A 90 22.11 -7.36 7.36
CA ARG A 90 22.78 -6.05 7.36
C ARG A 90 22.49 -5.23 8.61
N THR A 91 21.26 -5.31 9.14
CA THR A 91 20.82 -4.46 10.24
C THR A 91 20.89 -5.14 11.61
N GLY A 92 20.93 -6.47 11.65
CA GLY A 92 20.77 -7.26 12.86
C GLY A 92 19.33 -7.27 13.40
N ASN A 93 18.41 -6.61 12.75
CA ASN A 93 16.99 -6.65 13.12
C ASN A 93 16.37 -7.97 12.71
N LYS A 94 15.42 -8.46 13.52
CA LYS A 94 14.55 -9.58 13.14
C LYS A 94 13.25 -9.03 12.58
N VAL A 95 12.76 -9.65 11.51
CA VAL A 95 11.51 -9.30 10.85
C VAL A 95 10.45 -10.36 11.13
N ASP A 96 9.36 -9.97 11.76
CA ASP A 96 8.19 -10.82 11.96
C ASP A 96 7.22 -10.61 10.80
N LEU A 97 6.87 -11.72 10.12
CA LEU A 97 5.90 -11.68 9.02
C LEU A 97 4.49 -11.43 9.56
N CYS A 98 3.69 -10.70 8.80
CA CYS A 98 2.29 -10.45 9.13
C CYS A 98 1.40 -10.55 7.89
N GLY A 99 0.12 -10.83 8.12
CA GLY A 99 -0.90 -10.85 7.09
C GLY A 99 -1.54 -9.48 6.88
N PHE A 100 -2.84 -9.51 6.61
CA PHE A 100 -3.63 -8.29 6.48
C PHE A 100 -4.06 -7.79 7.85
N ILE A 101 -3.71 -6.55 8.17
CA ILE A 101 -4.03 -5.87 9.43
C ILE A 101 -5.17 -4.89 9.16
N ARG A 102 -6.29 -5.04 9.87
CA ARG A 102 -7.42 -4.12 9.80
C ARG A 102 -7.21 -2.95 10.75
N TYR A 103 -7.33 -1.73 10.23
CA TYR A 103 -7.39 -0.52 11.06
C TYR A 103 -8.81 -0.26 11.57
N ASN A 104 -9.80 -0.44 10.68
CA ASN A 104 -11.21 -0.31 10.98
C ASN A 104 -12.05 -1.16 10.01
N GLU A 105 -13.37 -0.91 9.93
CA GLU A 105 -14.30 -1.69 9.11
C GLU A 105 -14.07 -1.54 7.60
N TYR A 106 -13.39 -0.49 7.15
CA TYR A 106 -13.25 -0.16 5.72
C TYR A 106 -11.81 0.06 5.26
N PHE A 107 -10.82 0.05 6.17
CA PHE A 107 -9.42 0.27 5.82
C PHE A 107 -8.48 -0.71 6.51
N GLY A 108 -7.49 -1.18 5.76
CA GLY A 108 -6.44 -2.05 6.26
C GLY A 108 -5.20 -2.04 5.37
N GLY A 109 -4.18 -2.79 5.77
CA GLY A 109 -2.91 -2.87 5.04
C GLY A 109 -2.13 -4.14 5.37
N SER A 110 -1.10 -4.39 4.57
CA SER A 110 -0.19 -5.52 4.77
C SER A 110 1.24 -5.02 4.57
N PRO A 111 1.94 -4.60 5.62
CA PRO A 111 3.37 -4.35 5.52
C PRO A 111 4.11 -5.66 5.22
N ASP A 112 5.28 -5.58 4.59
CA ASP A 112 6.06 -6.77 4.24
C ASP A 112 6.73 -7.41 5.48
N GLY A 113 6.72 -6.73 6.62
CA GLY A 113 7.13 -7.25 7.90
C GLY A 113 7.11 -6.22 9.02
N LEU A 114 7.18 -6.73 10.25
CA LEU A 114 7.23 -5.95 11.48
C LEU A 114 8.63 -6.04 12.09
N VAL A 115 9.16 -4.92 12.61
CA VAL A 115 10.50 -4.84 13.20
C VAL A 115 10.39 -4.28 14.62
N GLY A 116 10.72 -5.11 15.60
CA GLY A 116 10.55 -4.74 17.01
C GLY A 116 9.13 -4.25 17.31
N GLU A 117 9.00 -3.26 18.19
CA GLU A 117 7.70 -2.70 18.58
C GLU A 117 7.24 -1.54 17.67
N ASP A 118 8.19 -0.79 17.11
CA ASP A 118 7.91 0.52 16.48
C ASP A 118 8.09 0.56 14.96
N GLY A 119 8.67 -0.46 14.35
CA GLY A 119 9.07 -0.44 12.95
C GLY A 119 8.31 -1.41 12.05
N ILE A 120 8.23 -1.07 10.77
CA ILE A 120 7.80 -1.95 9.68
C ILE A 120 8.82 -1.92 8.56
N ILE A 121 8.72 -2.85 7.62
CA ILE A 121 9.44 -2.81 6.35
C ILE A 121 8.48 -2.77 5.18
N GLU A 122 8.92 -2.14 4.10
CA GLU A 122 8.29 -2.16 2.78
C GLU A 122 9.38 -2.49 1.75
N ILE A 123 9.24 -3.63 1.06
CA ILE A 123 10.25 -4.17 0.14
C ILE A 123 9.85 -3.90 -1.30
N LYS A 124 10.79 -3.43 -2.10
CA LYS A 124 10.65 -3.30 -3.54
C LYS A 124 11.85 -3.94 -4.25
N CYS A 125 11.55 -4.94 -5.09
CA CYS A 125 12.52 -5.57 -5.97
C CYS A 125 12.17 -5.16 -7.41
N PRO A 126 12.67 -4.04 -7.94
CA PRO A 126 12.27 -3.56 -9.24
C PRO A 126 12.86 -4.42 -10.36
N TYR A 127 12.04 -4.83 -11.33
CA TYR A 127 12.50 -5.49 -12.54
C TYR A 127 13.34 -4.55 -13.42
N SER A 128 12.98 -3.26 -13.44
CA SER A 128 13.68 -2.20 -14.18
C SER A 128 14.94 -1.76 -13.45
N GLY A 129 16.12 -1.94 -14.10
CA GLY A 129 17.39 -1.44 -13.57
C GLY A 129 17.41 0.09 -13.43
N LYS A 130 16.68 0.84 -14.29
CA LYS A 130 16.52 2.29 -14.15
C LYS A 130 15.87 2.62 -12.80
N ASN A 131 14.73 1.99 -12.48
CA ASN A 131 14.03 2.24 -11.23
C ASN A 131 14.89 1.89 -10.01
N TYR A 132 15.71 0.83 -10.13
CA TYR A 132 16.63 0.47 -9.06
C TYR A 132 17.69 1.57 -8.81
N VAL A 133 18.29 2.11 -9.87
CA VAL A 133 19.25 3.22 -9.75
C VAL A 133 18.59 4.45 -9.12
N GLU A 134 17.35 4.77 -9.49
CA GLU A 134 16.60 5.88 -8.89
C GLU A 134 16.39 5.65 -7.37
N TYR A 135 16.15 4.41 -6.94
CA TYR A 135 16.02 4.10 -5.49
C TYR A 135 17.36 4.15 -4.76
N LEU A 136 18.47 3.76 -5.38
CA LEU A 136 19.81 3.90 -4.78
C LEU A 136 20.15 5.36 -4.44
N LEU A 137 19.68 6.30 -5.25
CA LEU A 137 19.94 7.73 -5.11
C LEU A 137 19.06 8.43 -4.06
N LEU A 138 18.10 7.74 -3.47
CA LEU A 138 17.25 8.32 -2.42
C LEU A 138 18.08 8.58 -1.15
N GLU A 139 18.02 9.79 -0.63
CA GLU A 139 18.69 10.18 0.62
C GLU A 139 17.67 10.44 1.75
N THR A 140 16.49 10.95 1.40
CA THR A 140 15.46 11.34 2.35
C THR A 140 14.08 10.77 1.99
N GLN A 141 13.18 10.72 2.95
CA GLN A 141 11.79 10.35 2.69
C GLN A 141 11.08 11.31 1.73
N GLU A 142 11.48 12.59 1.69
CA GLU A 142 10.93 13.56 0.74
C GLU A 142 11.36 13.23 -0.71
N ASP A 143 12.55 12.65 -0.89
CA ASP A 143 12.96 12.18 -2.22
C ASP A 143 12.11 11.01 -2.66
N LEU A 144 11.80 10.06 -1.77
CA LEU A 144 10.87 8.98 -2.06
C LEU A 144 9.47 9.51 -2.38
N LYS A 145 8.97 10.47 -1.61
CA LYS A 145 7.66 11.11 -1.82
C LYS A 145 7.57 11.79 -3.20
N LYS A 146 8.64 12.45 -3.63
CA LYS A 146 8.72 13.08 -4.96
C LYS A 146 8.87 12.07 -6.09
N LEU A 147 9.72 11.06 -5.91
CA LEU A 147 10.00 10.04 -6.94
C LEU A 147 8.79 9.12 -7.14
N ASN A 148 8.20 8.66 -6.04
CA ASN A 148 7.07 7.72 -6.08
C ASN A 148 6.13 7.95 -4.89
N ARG A 149 5.19 8.91 -5.06
CA ARG A 149 4.19 9.23 -4.03
C ARG A 149 3.37 8.00 -3.63
N LYS A 150 3.08 7.10 -4.56
CA LYS A 150 2.28 5.89 -4.28
C LYS A 150 2.97 4.99 -3.22
N TYR A 151 4.28 4.79 -3.32
CA TYR A 151 5.02 4.02 -2.31
C TYR A 151 5.10 4.75 -0.97
N TYR A 152 5.33 6.07 -1.00
CA TYR A 152 5.29 6.85 0.21
C TYR A 152 3.92 6.77 0.90
N THR A 153 2.83 6.89 0.13
CA THR A 153 1.46 6.77 0.64
C THR A 153 1.17 5.37 1.17
N GLN A 154 1.64 4.32 0.50
CA GLN A 154 1.52 2.93 0.97
C GLN A 154 2.20 2.76 2.33
N ILE A 155 3.41 3.28 2.48
CA ILE A 155 4.16 3.25 3.74
C ILE A 155 3.39 3.95 4.85
N GLN A 156 2.93 5.19 4.62
CA GLN A 156 2.16 5.93 5.61
C GLN A 156 0.83 5.22 5.95
N GLY A 157 0.17 4.60 4.97
CA GLY A 157 -0.99 3.74 5.17
C GLY A 157 -0.68 2.53 6.06
N ASN A 158 0.45 1.87 5.84
CA ASN A 158 0.89 0.75 6.67
C ASN A 158 1.28 1.21 8.09
N LEU A 159 1.82 2.43 8.26
CA LEU A 159 2.05 3.03 9.57
C LEU A 159 0.74 3.39 10.29
N ILE A 160 -0.32 3.78 9.57
CA ILE A 160 -1.67 3.96 10.16
C ILE A 160 -2.15 2.62 10.75
N VAL A 161 -2.18 1.56 9.94
CA VAL A 161 -2.82 0.29 10.34
C VAL A 161 -2.06 -0.44 11.45
N THR A 162 -0.76 -0.22 11.55
CA THR A 162 0.09 -0.84 12.58
C THR A 162 0.27 0.04 13.81
N SER A 163 -0.08 1.32 13.74
CA SER A 163 0.22 2.34 14.76
C SER A 163 1.73 2.47 15.07
N ARG A 164 2.59 2.02 14.13
CA ARG A 164 4.05 2.05 14.30
C ARG A 164 4.63 3.39 13.87
N LYS A 165 5.87 3.66 14.25
CA LYS A 165 6.49 4.99 14.16
C LYS A 165 7.29 5.20 12.89
N TRP A 166 7.84 4.13 12.31
CA TRP A 166 8.73 4.21 11.17
C TRP A 166 8.66 2.99 10.25
N CYS A 167 9.09 3.17 9.01
CA CYS A 167 9.26 2.12 8.01
C CYS A 167 10.66 2.16 7.42
N ASP A 168 11.33 1.03 7.32
CA ASP A 168 12.49 0.90 6.44
C ASP A 168 12.00 0.51 5.03
N PHE A 169 12.06 1.48 4.10
CA PHE A 169 11.89 1.21 2.67
C PHE A 169 13.14 0.53 2.14
N ILE A 170 12.97 -0.67 1.60
CA ILE A 170 14.03 -1.53 1.13
C ILE A 170 13.93 -1.67 -0.38
N ALA A 171 14.98 -1.28 -1.11
CA ALA A 171 15.11 -1.63 -2.52
C ALA A 171 16.23 -2.67 -2.68
N TYR A 172 15.92 -3.78 -3.36
CA TYR A 172 16.85 -4.89 -3.57
C TYR A 172 16.88 -5.33 -5.03
N ASP A 173 18.09 -5.60 -5.54
CA ASP A 173 18.29 -6.19 -6.85
C ASP A 173 19.39 -7.26 -6.81
N PRO A 174 19.05 -8.55 -6.93
CA PRO A 174 20.01 -9.66 -6.86
C PRO A 174 21.03 -9.69 -8.02
N ARG A 175 20.79 -8.91 -9.08
CA ARG A 175 21.69 -8.81 -10.23
C ARG A 175 22.89 -7.91 -9.96
N VAL A 176 22.88 -7.14 -8.89
CA VAL A 176 23.94 -6.20 -8.52
C VAL A 176 25.05 -6.96 -7.81
N HIS A 177 26.24 -7.04 -8.45
CA HIS A 177 27.38 -7.81 -7.92
C HIS A 177 28.06 -7.17 -6.72
N ASN A 178 27.98 -5.84 -6.57
CA ASN A 178 28.52 -5.16 -5.40
C ASN A 178 27.51 -5.27 -4.23
N PRO A 179 27.85 -5.99 -3.14
CA PRO A 179 26.93 -6.18 -2.03
C PRO A 179 26.45 -4.87 -1.39
N ASP A 180 27.30 -3.84 -1.37
CA ASP A 180 26.94 -2.54 -0.78
C ASP A 180 25.88 -1.79 -1.58
N LEU A 181 25.81 -2.06 -2.89
CA LEU A 181 24.84 -1.49 -3.81
C LEU A 181 23.63 -2.41 -4.06
N ALA A 182 23.70 -3.68 -3.66
CA ALA A 182 22.60 -4.64 -3.90
C ALA A 182 21.38 -4.40 -3.02
N LEU A 183 21.54 -3.71 -1.90
CA LEU A 183 20.47 -3.40 -0.94
C LEU A 183 20.54 -1.93 -0.52
N LYS A 184 19.49 -1.18 -0.81
CA LYS A 184 19.26 0.17 -0.27
C LYS A 184 18.25 0.10 0.85
N ILE A 185 18.54 0.76 1.96
CA ILE A 185 17.60 0.96 3.07
C ILE A 185 17.42 2.46 3.27
N LEU A 186 16.16 2.91 3.28
CA LEU A 186 15.81 4.30 3.54
C LEU A 186 14.79 4.34 4.68
N ARG A 187 15.12 5.01 5.79
CA ARG A 187 14.18 5.24 6.89
C ARG A 187 13.11 6.26 6.48
N VAL A 188 11.85 5.89 6.66
CA VAL A 188 10.67 6.74 6.47
C VAL A 188 9.95 6.84 7.81
N GLU A 189 9.90 8.03 8.34
CA GLU A 189 9.20 8.32 9.58
C GLU A 189 7.70 8.56 9.34
N ARG A 190 6.93 8.37 10.38
CA ARG A 190 5.50 8.64 10.40
C ARG A 190 5.24 10.14 10.19
N ASP A 191 4.45 10.49 9.18
CA ASP A 191 4.09 11.87 8.80
C ASP A 191 2.67 12.19 9.26
N GLU A 192 2.50 12.66 10.49
CA GLU A 192 1.18 12.89 11.08
C GLU A 192 0.30 13.84 10.25
N PRO A 193 0.78 14.99 9.73
CA PRO A 193 -0.03 15.82 8.86
C PRO A 193 -0.52 15.13 7.59
N PHE A 194 0.33 14.29 6.98
CA PHE A 194 -0.04 13.52 5.81
C PHE A 194 -1.03 12.41 6.16
N ILE A 195 -0.83 11.75 7.29
CA ILE A 195 -1.74 10.72 7.82
C ILE A 195 -3.13 11.31 8.10
N ASP A 196 -3.22 12.47 8.74
CA ASP A 196 -4.49 13.17 8.97
C ASP A 196 -5.21 13.47 7.65
N PHE A 197 -4.47 13.87 6.62
CA PHE A 197 -5.04 14.06 5.29
C PHE A 197 -5.55 12.75 4.70
N CYS A 198 -4.78 11.65 4.78
CA CYS A 198 -5.19 10.32 4.32
C CYS A 198 -6.48 9.85 5.01
N LEU A 199 -6.55 9.97 6.34
CA LEU A 199 -7.72 9.56 7.12
C LEU A 199 -8.98 10.34 6.72
N LYS A 200 -8.87 11.65 6.48
CA LYS A 200 -9.98 12.47 5.98
C LYS A 200 -10.46 12.03 4.59
N GLN A 201 -9.55 11.65 3.70
CA GLN A 201 -9.93 11.15 2.37
C GLN A 201 -10.58 9.76 2.44
N LEU A 202 -10.06 8.88 3.29
CA LEU A 202 -10.66 7.56 3.56
C LEU A 202 -12.10 7.69 4.10
N GLU A 203 -12.33 8.58 5.05
CA GLU A 203 -13.68 8.82 5.60
C GLU A 203 -14.65 9.30 4.51
N LYS A 204 -14.22 10.27 3.68
CA LYS A 204 -15.03 10.74 2.54
C LYS A 204 -15.33 9.62 1.54
N ALA A 205 -14.33 8.80 1.21
CA ALA A 205 -14.48 7.69 0.29
C ALA A 205 -15.44 6.64 0.85
N ASN A 206 -15.32 6.32 2.14
CA ASN A 206 -16.21 5.37 2.78
C ASN A 206 -17.66 5.88 2.83
N LYS A 207 -17.87 7.15 3.16
CA LYS A 207 -19.20 7.77 3.11
C LYS A 207 -19.82 7.65 1.70
N TYR A 208 -19.06 7.96 0.67
CA TYR A 208 -19.51 7.84 -0.71
C TYR A 208 -19.80 6.39 -1.10
N LYS A 209 -18.98 5.43 -0.65
CA LYS A 209 -19.21 3.98 -0.81
C LYS A 209 -20.56 3.55 -0.24
N GLU A 210 -20.85 3.95 1.00
CA GLU A 210 -22.12 3.61 1.68
C GLU A 210 -23.34 4.29 1.01
N GLU A 211 -23.20 5.51 0.50
CA GLU A 211 -24.25 6.17 -0.29
C GLU A 211 -24.59 5.38 -1.57
N ILE A 212 -23.58 4.88 -2.29
CA ILE A 212 -23.79 4.04 -3.48
C ILE A 212 -24.48 2.74 -3.12
N LYS A 213 -24.00 2.04 -2.10
CA LYS A 213 -24.59 0.79 -1.61
C LYS A 213 -26.07 0.99 -1.25
N SER A 214 -26.39 2.05 -0.51
CA SER A 214 -27.77 2.38 -0.13
C SER A 214 -28.66 2.66 -1.34
N LYS A 215 -28.14 3.31 -2.39
CA LYS A 215 -28.88 3.54 -3.64
C LYS A 215 -29.17 2.23 -4.37
N LEU A 216 -28.16 1.36 -4.50
CA LEU A 216 -28.31 0.05 -5.15
C LEU A 216 -29.37 -0.80 -4.44
N LEU A 217 -29.31 -0.89 -3.11
CA LEU A 217 -30.30 -1.66 -2.34
C LEU A 217 -31.74 -1.15 -2.56
N LYS A 218 -31.94 0.17 -2.65
CA LYS A 218 -33.26 0.77 -2.89
C LYS A 218 -33.79 0.55 -4.32
N MET A 219 -32.93 0.27 -5.29
CA MET A 219 -33.36 0.00 -6.67
C MET A 219 -33.95 -1.40 -6.85
N PHE A 220 -33.68 -2.31 -5.91
CA PHE A 220 -34.09 -3.71 -5.99
C PHE A 220 -34.98 -4.15 -4.80
N ALA A 221 -35.34 -3.21 -3.94
CA ALA A 221 -36.34 -3.41 -2.86
C ALA A 221 -37.73 -3.00 -3.34
#